data_52b5e6639586b2747377c6c6655c98b1
#
_entry.id   52b5e6639586b2747377c6c6655c98b1
#
_cell.length_a   1.000
_cell.length_b   1.000
_cell.length_c   1.000
_cell.angle_alpha   90.00
_cell.angle_beta   90.00
_cell.angle_gamma   90.00
#
_symmetry.space_group_name_H-M   'P 1'
#
loop_
_entity.id
_entity.type
_entity.pdbx_description
1 polymer ?
#
loop_
_entity_poly.entity_id
_entity_poly.type
_entity_poly.pdbx_seq_one_letter_code
_entity_poly.pdbx_strand_id
1 'polypeptide(L)'
;GYLIIIISRTAPLSAGKFTPYTPPEALTDLPFVGWIFNMFLNHGPITMSVIIFAIVLQLLLFRSRWGLRTRSVGEHPKAAETVGIDVIRLRYRNVILGGIFAGLAGAWFTLDFGNSFQAGMTAGRGFIALAALIFGRWMPLGSFGAALLFASASSLSIALRTIPPTGELGDILTALPNQFWAALPYLVTIIILAGAVGRSVAPAAVGKPYERESAS
;
A
#
# COMPACT_ATOMS: atom_id res chain seq x y z
N GLY A 1 11.66 -1.07 22.24
CA GLY A 1 11.93 -2.05 21.18
C GLY A 1 12.49 -3.39 21.69
N TYR A 2 13.45 -3.41 22.62
CA TYR A 2 14.12 -4.63 23.11
C TYR A 2 13.19 -5.56 23.90
N LEU A 3 12.25 -5.03 24.68
CA LEU A 3 11.33 -5.81 25.49
C LEU A 3 10.38 -6.67 24.64
N ILE A 4 9.91 -6.12 23.52
CA ILE A 4 9.04 -6.84 22.55
C ILE A 4 9.82 -7.98 21.87
N ILE A 5 11.11 -7.75 21.54
CA ILE A 5 11.96 -8.78 20.93
C ILE A 5 12.22 -9.94 21.89
N ILE A 6 12.41 -9.67 23.20
CA ILE A 6 12.60 -10.70 24.21
C ILE A 6 11.32 -11.52 24.40
N ILE A 7 10.16 -10.88 24.46
CA ILE A 7 8.86 -11.56 24.61
C ILE A 7 8.53 -12.39 23.37
N SER A 8 8.84 -11.89 22.16
CA SER A 8 8.57 -12.64 20.92
C SER A 8 9.51 -13.83 20.70
N ARG A 9 10.68 -13.88 21.35
CA ARG A 9 11.58 -15.06 21.31
C ARG A 9 11.13 -16.18 22.21
N THR A 10 10.35 -15.91 23.25
CA THR A 10 9.95 -16.91 24.25
C THR A 10 8.57 -17.50 24.02
N ALA A 11 7.67 -16.81 23.33
CA ALA A 11 6.38 -17.35 22.89
C ALA A 11 5.91 -16.57 21.64
N PRO A 12 5.50 -17.25 20.57
CA PRO A 12 4.82 -16.56 19.47
C PRO A 12 3.53 -15.96 20.05
N LEU A 13 3.45 -14.62 20.05
CA LEU A 13 2.21 -13.92 20.37
C LEU A 13 1.21 -14.26 19.26
N SER A 14 0.35 -15.26 19.50
CA SER A 14 -0.75 -15.57 18.62
C SER A 14 -1.77 -14.44 18.70
N ALA A 15 -1.80 -13.59 17.70
CA ALA A 15 -2.92 -12.69 17.51
C ALA A 15 -4.07 -13.51 16.93
N GLY A 16 -5.30 -13.33 17.46
CA GLY A 16 -6.48 -13.95 16.86
C GLY A 16 -6.61 -13.54 15.39
N LYS A 17 -6.85 -14.50 14.51
CA LYS A 17 -7.11 -14.22 13.09
C LYS A 17 -8.52 -13.68 12.90
N PHE A 18 -8.65 -12.62 12.12
CA PHE A 18 -9.96 -12.22 11.63
C PHE A 18 -10.50 -13.30 10.68
N THR A 19 -11.73 -13.75 10.91
CA THR A 19 -12.41 -14.62 9.94
C THR A 19 -12.68 -13.84 8.66
N PRO A 20 -12.28 -14.35 7.49
CA PRO A 20 -12.63 -13.73 6.22
C PRO A 20 -14.15 -13.63 6.09
N TYR A 21 -14.63 -12.56 5.52
CA TYR A 21 -16.04 -12.47 5.15
C TYR A 21 -16.32 -13.46 4.02
N THR A 22 -17.23 -14.41 4.26
CA THR A 22 -17.73 -15.31 3.23
C THR A 22 -18.98 -14.68 2.61
N PRO A 23 -18.92 -14.28 1.33
CA PRO A 23 -20.11 -13.72 0.66
C PRO A 23 -21.21 -14.79 0.55
N PRO A 24 -22.50 -14.39 0.53
CA PRO A 24 -23.62 -15.32 0.35
C PRO A 24 -23.46 -16.13 -0.94
N GLU A 25 -23.76 -17.43 -0.91
CA GLU A 25 -23.64 -18.35 -2.05
C GLU A 25 -24.36 -17.83 -3.30
N ALA A 26 -25.51 -17.17 -3.15
CA ALA A 26 -26.26 -16.57 -4.24
C ALA A 26 -25.48 -15.53 -5.08
N LEU A 27 -24.44 -14.90 -4.53
CA LEU A 27 -23.58 -13.94 -5.24
C LEU A 27 -22.35 -14.63 -5.83
N THR A 28 -21.91 -15.75 -5.26
CA THR A 28 -20.72 -16.49 -5.71
C THR A 28 -21.02 -17.40 -6.90
N ASP A 29 -22.27 -17.82 -7.08
CA ASP A 29 -22.70 -18.74 -8.15
C ASP A 29 -22.83 -18.06 -9.53
N LEU A 30 -22.75 -16.74 -9.58
CA LEU A 30 -22.76 -16.02 -10.85
C LEU A 30 -21.39 -16.11 -11.55
N PRO A 31 -21.29 -16.67 -12.77
CA PRO A 31 -20.01 -17.11 -13.36
C PRO A 31 -18.96 -16.01 -13.57
N PHE A 32 -19.34 -14.75 -13.69
CA PHE A 32 -18.40 -13.63 -13.82
C PHE A 32 -18.38 -12.73 -12.59
N VAL A 33 -19.56 -12.46 -12.05
CA VAL A 33 -19.73 -11.59 -10.88
C VAL A 33 -19.22 -12.28 -9.62
N GLY A 34 -19.46 -13.59 -9.47
CA GLY A 34 -18.98 -14.38 -8.34
C GLY A 34 -17.45 -14.42 -8.25
N TRP A 35 -16.75 -14.49 -9.36
CA TRP A 35 -15.29 -14.43 -9.39
C TRP A 35 -14.77 -13.06 -8.89
N ILE A 36 -15.37 -11.95 -9.34
CA ILE A 36 -15.02 -10.60 -8.88
C ILE A 36 -15.33 -10.44 -7.38
N PHE A 37 -16.51 -10.91 -6.93
CA PHE A 37 -16.88 -10.86 -5.52
C PHE A 37 -15.93 -11.66 -4.65
N ASN A 38 -15.55 -12.87 -5.03
CA ASN A 38 -14.58 -13.68 -4.31
C ASN A 38 -13.19 -13.04 -4.28
N MET A 39 -12.78 -12.39 -5.37
CA MET A 39 -11.49 -11.70 -5.46
C MET A 39 -11.41 -10.50 -4.49
N PHE A 40 -12.52 -9.78 -4.28
CA PHE A 40 -12.52 -8.56 -3.46
C PHE A 40 -13.09 -8.75 -2.07
N LEU A 41 -14.06 -9.65 -1.86
CA LEU A 41 -14.80 -9.75 -0.60
C LEU A 41 -14.36 -10.93 0.29
N ASN A 42 -13.71 -11.95 -0.26
CA ASN A 42 -13.22 -13.09 0.54
C ASN A 42 -11.87 -12.77 1.22
N HIS A 43 -11.83 -11.65 1.94
CA HIS A 43 -10.64 -11.18 2.63
C HIS A 43 -10.96 -10.70 4.05
N GLY A 44 -9.95 -10.54 4.87
CA GLY A 44 -10.11 -9.98 6.21
C GLY A 44 -10.64 -8.53 6.19
N PRO A 45 -11.26 -8.08 7.26
CA PRO A 45 -11.92 -6.77 7.33
C PRO A 45 -10.96 -5.61 7.11
N ILE A 46 -9.70 -5.74 7.49
CA ILE A 46 -8.68 -4.70 7.26
C ILE A 46 -8.39 -4.58 5.76
N THR A 47 -8.21 -5.72 5.07
CA THR A 47 -7.99 -5.75 3.62
C THR A 47 -9.16 -5.13 2.85
N MET A 48 -10.40 -5.44 3.23
CA MET A 48 -11.59 -4.85 2.61
C MET A 48 -11.66 -3.33 2.83
N SER A 49 -11.26 -2.85 4.01
CA SER A 49 -11.28 -1.43 4.34
C SER A 49 -10.29 -0.60 3.50
N VAL A 50 -9.23 -1.20 2.95
CA VAL A 50 -8.20 -0.48 2.17
C VAL A 50 -8.78 0.20 0.92
N ILE A 51 -9.70 -0.47 0.21
CA ILE A 51 -10.37 0.09 -0.98
C ILE A 51 -11.17 1.33 -0.58
N ILE A 52 -11.95 1.21 0.50
CA ILE A 52 -12.75 2.32 1.04
C ILE A 52 -11.84 3.46 1.46
N PHE A 53 -10.75 3.18 2.17
CA PHE A 53 -9.77 4.18 2.58
C PHE A 53 -9.11 4.88 1.38
N ALA A 54 -8.75 4.16 0.33
CA ALA A 54 -8.17 4.75 -0.87
C ALA A 54 -9.13 5.75 -1.55
N ILE A 55 -10.41 5.37 -1.67
CA ILE A 55 -11.45 6.25 -2.23
C ILE A 55 -11.71 7.45 -1.32
N VAL A 56 -11.88 7.23 -0.02
CA VAL A 56 -12.14 8.30 0.95
C VAL A 56 -10.97 9.28 0.99
N LEU A 57 -9.73 8.80 1.03
CA LEU A 57 -8.54 9.65 0.99
C LEU A 57 -8.44 10.44 -0.31
N GLN A 58 -8.77 9.83 -1.45
CA GLN A 58 -8.81 10.52 -2.73
C GLN A 58 -9.81 11.69 -2.70
N LEU A 59 -11.04 11.43 -2.20
CA LEU A 59 -12.07 12.46 -2.09
C LEU A 59 -11.68 13.54 -1.07
N LEU A 60 -11.14 13.16 0.09
CA LEU A 60 -10.68 14.10 1.12
C LEU A 60 -9.56 15.00 0.59
N LEU A 61 -8.55 14.45 -0.12
CA LEU A 61 -7.45 15.23 -0.63
C LEU A 61 -7.83 16.14 -1.80
N PHE A 62 -8.79 15.73 -2.65
CA PHE A 62 -9.12 16.49 -3.86
C PHE A 62 -10.43 17.28 -3.80
N ARG A 63 -11.35 16.93 -2.89
CA ARG A 63 -12.67 17.56 -2.79
C ARG A 63 -12.90 18.32 -1.48
N SER A 64 -12.03 18.21 -0.46
CA SER A 64 -12.22 18.87 0.84
C SER A 64 -11.34 20.11 1.03
N ARG A 65 -11.76 21.00 1.93
CA ARG A 65 -10.97 22.16 2.37
C ARG A 65 -9.66 21.75 3.04
N TRP A 66 -9.68 20.63 3.79
CA TRP A 66 -8.48 20.08 4.42
C TRP A 66 -7.48 19.61 3.37
N GLY A 67 -7.93 18.89 2.35
CA GLY A 67 -7.06 18.41 1.26
C GLY A 67 -6.46 19.56 0.44
N LEU A 68 -7.24 20.61 0.16
CA LEU A 68 -6.72 21.80 -0.51
C LEU A 68 -5.59 22.46 0.30
N ARG A 69 -5.81 22.68 1.61
CA ARG A 69 -4.79 23.24 2.51
C ARG A 69 -3.56 22.33 2.61
N THR A 70 -3.75 21.03 2.71
CA THR A 70 -2.64 20.05 2.77
C THR A 70 -1.79 20.11 1.51
N ARG A 71 -2.39 20.18 0.33
CA ARG A 71 -1.66 20.29 -0.94
C ARG A 71 -0.96 21.64 -1.08
N SER A 72 -1.61 22.75 -0.71
CA SER A 72 -0.97 24.07 -0.74
C SER A 72 0.25 24.16 0.18
N VAL A 73 0.19 23.58 1.39
CA VAL A 73 1.33 23.48 2.31
C VAL A 73 2.40 22.53 1.77
N GLY A 74 2.03 21.50 1.00
CA GLY A 74 2.98 20.59 0.35
C GLY A 74 3.75 21.25 -0.80
N GLU A 75 3.15 22.23 -1.49
CA GLU A 75 3.81 22.94 -2.60
C GLU A 75 4.53 24.22 -2.12
N HIS A 76 3.83 25.13 -1.46
CA HIS A 76 4.34 26.43 -1.03
C HIS A 76 3.91 26.75 0.40
N PRO A 77 4.62 26.23 1.44
CA PRO A 77 4.24 26.41 2.83
C PRO A 77 4.27 27.89 3.26
N LYS A 78 5.23 28.70 2.81
CA LYS A 78 5.29 30.12 3.10
C LYS A 78 4.09 30.87 2.54
N ALA A 79 3.72 30.63 1.30
CA ALA A 79 2.52 31.23 0.67
C ALA A 79 1.22 30.77 1.37
N ALA A 80 1.15 29.56 1.86
CA ALA A 80 0.01 29.07 2.64
C ALA A 80 -0.11 29.79 3.99
N GLU A 81 1.01 30.16 4.62
CA GLU A 81 1.00 30.92 5.88
C GLU A 81 0.51 32.35 5.68
N THR A 82 0.85 33.04 4.58
CA THR A 82 0.41 34.40 4.32
C THR A 82 -1.10 34.53 4.17
N VAL A 83 -1.79 33.45 3.75
CA VAL A 83 -3.27 33.41 3.70
C VAL A 83 -3.91 32.85 4.99
N GLY A 84 -3.14 32.80 6.08
CA GLY A 84 -3.66 32.44 7.41
C GLY A 84 -3.76 30.93 7.69
N ILE A 85 -3.08 30.08 6.91
CA ILE A 85 -3.03 28.64 7.18
C ILE A 85 -1.93 28.37 8.22
N ASP A 86 -2.28 27.78 9.35
CA ASP A 86 -1.29 27.30 10.33
C ASP A 86 -0.58 26.05 9.80
N VAL A 87 0.58 26.28 9.17
CA VAL A 87 1.40 25.26 8.51
C VAL A 87 1.87 24.19 9.49
N ILE A 88 2.32 24.60 10.67
CA ILE A 88 2.87 23.67 11.68
C ILE A 88 1.79 22.73 12.17
N ARG A 89 0.64 23.26 12.59
CA ARG A 89 -0.49 22.46 13.08
C ARG A 89 -1.00 21.49 12.00
N LEU A 90 -1.07 21.95 10.76
CA LEU A 90 -1.51 21.11 9.65
C LEU A 90 -0.52 19.98 9.36
N ARG A 91 0.79 20.25 9.38
CA ARG A 91 1.82 19.22 9.23
C ARG A 91 1.74 18.18 10.34
N TYR A 92 1.62 18.60 11.61
CA TYR A 92 1.44 17.67 12.73
C TYR A 92 0.21 16.76 12.56
N ARG A 93 -0.94 17.32 12.19
CA ARG A 93 -2.15 16.53 11.92
C ARG A 93 -1.94 15.50 10.83
N ASN A 94 -1.28 15.87 9.74
CA ASN A 94 -1.00 14.96 8.63
C ASN A 94 -0.02 13.85 9.02
N VAL A 95 1.00 14.15 9.84
CA VAL A 95 1.93 13.14 10.39
C VAL A 95 1.19 12.15 11.31
N ILE A 96 0.32 12.65 12.18
CA ILE A 96 -0.50 11.78 13.06
C ILE A 96 -1.38 10.85 12.23
N LEU A 97 -2.05 11.37 11.18
CA LEU A 97 -2.86 10.54 10.28
C LEU A 97 -1.98 9.50 9.56
N GLY A 98 -0.80 9.88 9.10
CA GLY A 98 0.17 8.93 8.53
C GLY A 98 0.56 7.83 9.52
N GLY A 99 0.77 8.19 10.79
CA GLY A 99 1.04 7.23 11.87
C GLY A 99 -0.10 6.24 12.11
N ILE A 100 -1.35 6.72 12.05
CA ILE A 100 -2.55 5.86 12.17
C ILE A 100 -2.58 4.83 11.02
N PHE A 101 -2.37 5.25 9.78
CA PHE A 101 -2.33 4.33 8.63
C PHE A 101 -1.16 3.35 8.71
N ALA A 102 0.01 3.79 9.19
CA ALA A 102 1.14 2.89 9.42
C ALA A 102 0.83 1.86 10.51
N GLY A 103 0.12 2.25 11.57
CA GLY A 103 -0.37 1.34 12.61
C GLY A 103 -1.37 0.31 12.08
N LEU A 104 -2.32 0.74 11.24
CA LEU A 104 -3.26 -0.17 10.56
C LEU A 104 -2.55 -1.16 9.64
N ALA A 105 -1.53 -0.72 8.90
CA ALA A 105 -0.71 -1.61 8.08
C ALA A 105 0.04 -2.65 8.93
N GLY A 106 0.55 -2.25 10.10
CA GLY A 106 1.15 -3.18 11.08
C GLY A 106 0.14 -4.19 11.63
N ALA A 107 -1.07 -3.73 11.96
CA ALA A 107 -2.17 -4.59 12.40
C ALA A 107 -2.58 -5.61 11.33
N TRP A 108 -2.59 -5.21 10.07
CA TRP A 108 -2.84 -6.11 8.94
C TRP A 108 -1.84 -7.29 8.90
N PHE A 109 -0.55 -7.00 9.10
CA PHE A 109 0.47 -8.05 9.13
C PHE A 109 0.24 -9.09 10.24
N THR A 110 -0.24 -8.66 11.40
CA THR A 110 -0.42 -9.54 12.55
C THR A 110 -1.78 -10.23 12.58
N LEU A 111 -2.84 -9.61 12.07
CA LEU A 111 -4.22 -10.09 12.22
C LEU A 111 -4.78 -10.74 10.94
N ASP A 112 -4.44 -10.20 9.76
CA ASP A 112 -4.94 -10.71 8.48
C ASP A 112 -3.93 -11.63 7.79
N PHE A 113 -2.64 -11.28 7.80
CA PHE A 113 -1.62 -11.97 7.01
C PHE A 113 -0.96 -13.14 7.77
N GLY A 114 -0.44 -12.91 8.98
CA GLY A 114 0.49 -13.85 9.61
C GLY A 114 0.02 -14.53 10.88
N ASN A 115 -1.09 -14.15 11.51
CA ASN A 115 -1.63 -14.63 12.80
C ASN A 115 -0.67 -14.51 13.99
N SER A 116 0.53 -13.98 13.79
CA SER A 116 1.54 -13.83 14.84
C SER A 116 2.48 -12.69 14.50
N PHE A 117 3.04 -12.07 15.52
CA PHE A 117 4.10 -11.07 15.35
C PHE A 117 5.46 -11.77 15.21
N GLN A 118 6.18 -11.46 14.15
CA GLN A 118 7.55 -11.90 13.93
C GLN A 118 8.43 -10.70 13.64
N ALA A 119 9.63 -10.67 14.22
CA ALA A 119 10.60 -9.62 13.93
C ALA A 119 10.99 -9.67 12.43
N GLY A 120 10.92 -8.53 11.76
CA GLY A 120 11.23 -8.44 10.33
C GLY A 120 10.11 -8.90 9.38
N MET A 121 8.89 -9.16 9.87
CA MET A 121 7.77 -9.64 9.04
C MET A 121 7.39 -8.71 7.87
N THR A 122 7.76 -7.45 7.94
CA THR A 122 7.55 -6.49 6.85
C THR A 122 8.42 -6.79 5.62
N ALA A 123 9.57 -7.45 5.80
CA ALA A 123 10.46 -7.96 4.74
C ALA A 123 10.69 -6.95 3.59
N GLY A 124 10.88 -5.67 3.91
CA GLY A 124 11.13 -4.62 2.92
C GLY A 124 9.89 -4.09 2.19
N ARG A 125 8.68 -4.57 2.51
CA ARG A 125 7.44 -4.11 1.84
C ARG A 125 7.18 -2.61 1.97
N GLY A 126 7.75 -1.95 2.99
CA GLY A 126 7.72 -0.49 3.11
C GLY A 126 8.39 0.23 1.93
N PHE A 127 9.49 -0.31 1.41
CA PHE A 127 10.14 0.24 0.22
C PHE A 127 9.31 0.04 -1.05
N ILE A 128 8.60 -1.09 -1.15
CA ILE A 128 7.65 -1.34 -2.25
C ILE A 128 6.50 -0.34 -2.17
N ALA A 129 5.98 -0.05 -0.97
CA ALA A 129 4.94 0.94 -0.77
C ALA A 129 5.41 2.37 -1.14
N LEU A 130 6.66 2.72 -0.83
CA LEU A 130 7.24 3.99 -1.25
C LEU A 130 7.37 4.06 -2.79
N ALA A 131 7.82 2.98 -3.43
CA ALA A 131 7.83 2.90 -4.89
C ALA A 131 6.41 3.05 -5.46
N ALA A 132 5.41 2.37 -4.90
CA ALA A 132 4.01 2.50 -5.32
C ALA A 132 3.49 3.94 -5.18
N LEU A 133 3.90 4.68 -4.15
CA LEU A 133 3.56 6.09 -3.99
C LEU A 133 4.13 6.95 -5.14
N ILE A 134 5.39 6.74 -5.49
CA ILE A 134 6.05 7.48 -6.58
C ILE A 134 5.41 7.14 -7.92
N PHE A 135 5.19 5.87 -8.22
CA PHE A 135 4.52 5.42 -9.45
C PHE A 135 3.07 5.84 -9.52
N GLY A 136 2.39 5.88 -8.38
CA GLY A 136 1.04 6.40 -8.25
C GLY A 136 0.94 7.94 -8.35
N ARG A 137 2.05 8.64 -8.69
CA ARG A 137 2.10 10.10 -8.88
C ARG A 137 1.66 10.87 -7.65
N TRP A 138 2.00 10.38 -6.47
CA TRP A 138 1.65 10.98 -5.18
C TRP A 138 0.14 11.13 -4.95
N MET A 139 -0.67 10.32 -5.63
CA MET A 139 -2.13 10.28 -5.49
C MET A 139 -2.61 8.98 -4.84
N PRO A 140 -3.60 9.01 -3.91
CA PRO A 140 -4.07 7.80 -3.23
C PRO A 140 -4.51 6.68 -4.16
N LEU A 141 -5.39 6.95 -5.11
CA LEU A 141 -5.84 5.93 -6.08
C LEU A 141 -4.74 5.49 -7.04
N GLY A 142 -3.84 6.41 -7.41
CA GLY A 142 -2.66 6.05 -8.20
C GLY A 142 -1.74 5.10 -7.46
N SER A 143 -1.45 5.40 -6.19
CA SER A 143 -0.62 4.55 -5.33
C SER A 143 -1.27 3.19 -5.06
N PHE A 144 -2.59 3.15 -4.88
CA PHE A 144 -3.36 1.92 -4.76
C PHE A 144 -3.26 1.07 -6.04
N GLY A 145 -3.44 1.68 -7.22
CA GLY A 145 -3.29 1.00 -8.51
C GLY A 145 -1.87 0.46 -8.71
N ALA A 146 -0.84 1.24 -8.39
CA ALA A 146 0.54 0.78 -8.45
C ALA A 146 0.82 -0.39 -7.48
N ALA A 147 0.28 -0.32 -6.26
CA ALA A 147 0.39 -1.41 -5.28
C ALA A 147 -0.28 -2.70 -5.78
N LEU A 148 -1.46 -2.59 -6.41
CA LEU A 148 -2.13 -3.74 -7.05
C LEU A 148 -1.29 -4.34 -8.18
N LEU A 149 -0.65 -3.52 -9.01
CA LEU A 149 0.26 -4.01 -10.06
C LEU A 149 1.44 -4.77 -9.49
N PHE A 150 2.10 -4.25 -8.44
CA PHE A 150 3.19 -4.97 -7.78
C PHE A 150 2.72 -6.27 -7.12
N ALA A 151 1.57 -6.23 -6.45
CA ALA A 151 0.99 -7.41 -5.82
C ALA A 151 0.61 -8.47 -6.87
N SER A 152 -0.02 -8.09 -7.97
CA SER A 152 -0.42 -9.02 -9.04
C SER A 152 0.80 -9.65 -9.72
N ALA A 153 1.86 -8.88 -10.00
CA ALA A 153 3.10 -9.40 -10.55
C ALA A 153 3.78 -10.41 -9.61
N SER A 154 3.79 -10.10 -8.30
CA SER A 154 4.32 -11.01 -7.28
C SER A 154 3.48 -12.28 -7.14
N SER A 155 2.16 -12.15 -7.12
CA SER A 155 1.23 -13.28 -7.05
C SER A 155 1.32 -14.17 -8.29
N LEU A 156 1.44 -13.58 -9.47
CA LEU A 156 1.64 -14.32 -10.73
C LEU A 156 2.95 -15.13 -10.70
N SER A 157 4.04 -14.52 -10.24
CA SER A 157 5.32 -15.21 -10.07
C SER A 157 5.20 -16.42 -9.14
N ILE A 158 4.48 -16.28 -8.02
CA ILE A 158 4.26 -17.38 -7.07
C ILE A 158 3.35 -18.45 -7.69
N ALA A 159 2.24 -18.04 -8.32
CA ALA A 159 1.28 -18.96 -8.91
C ALA A 159 1.91 -19.85 -10.01
N LEU A 160 2.67 -19.25 -10.92
CA LEU A 160 3.35 -19.98 -12.00
C LEU A 160 4.41 -20.96 -11.49
N ARG A 161 5.00 -20.69 -10.32
CA ARG A 161 5.94 -21.62 -9.67
C ARG A 161 5.25 -22.75 -8.92
N THR A 162 4.11 -22.47 -8.31
CA THR A 162 3.39 -23.43 -7.45
C THR A 162 2.49 -24.35 -8.26
N ILE A 163 1.85 -23.80 -9.29
CA ILE A 163 0.93 -24.50 -10.19
C ILE A 163 1.33 -24.16 -11.63
N PRO A 164 2.38 -24.80 -12.16
CA PRO A 164 2.78 -24.55 -13.55
C PRO A 164 1.65 -25.00 -14.49
N PRO A 165 1.42 -24.28 -15.59
CA PRO A 165 0.48 -24.70 -16.60
C PRO A 165 0.90 -26.06 -17.21
N THR A 166 -0.07 -26.85 -17.64
CA THR A 166 0.19 -28.16 -18.30
C THR A 166 0.57 -27.97 -19.76
N GLY A 167 1.45 -28.83 -20.28
CA GLY A 167 1.90 -28.82 -21.68
C GLY A 167 3.24 -28.15 -21.88
N GLU A 168 3.67 -27.97 -23.14
CA GLU A 168 4.99 -27.43 -23.54
C GLU A 168 5.36 -26.11 -22.83
N LEU A 169 4.37 -25.24 -22.59
CA LEU A 169 4.57 -24.01 -21.83
C LEU A 169 4.96 -24.27 -20.37
N GLY A 170 4.39 -25.31 -19.76
CA GLY A 170 4.73 -25.71 -18.41
C GLY A 170 6.17 -26.22 -18.31
N ASP A 171 6.59 -27.01 -19.27
CA ASP A 171 7.95 -27.54 -19.32
C ASP A 171 9.00 -26.43 -19.49
N ILE A 172 8.73 -25.45 -20.34
CA ILE A 172 9.58 -24.26 -20.52
C ILE A 172 9.64 -23.43 -19.23
N LEU A 173 8.49 -23.21 -18.61
CA LEU A 173 8.41 -22.40 -17.39
C LEU A 173 9.10 -23.06 -16.20
N THR A 174 8.96 -24.38 -16.05
CA THR A 174 9.64 -25.13 -14.97
C THR A 174 11.15 -25.25 -15.18
N ALA A 175 11.63 -25.19 -16.42
CA ALA A 175 13.06 -25.18 -16.74
C ALA A 175 13.75 -23.84 -16.38
N LEU A 176 12.97 -22.75 -16.15
CA LEU A 176 13.52 -21.44 -15.80
C LEU A 176 14.08 -21.43 -14.37
N PRO A 177 15.26 -20.82 -14.14
CA PRO A 177 15.86 -20.75 -12.82
C PRO A 177 15.01 -19.89 -11.87
N ASN A 178 15.07 -20.19 -10.57
CA ASN A 178 14.31 -19.47 -9.53
C ASN A 178 14.57 -17.96 -9.53
N GLN A 179 15.75 -17.53 -9.95
CA GLN A 179 16.14 -16.13 -10.07
C GLN A 179 15.29 -15.36 -11.09
N PHE A 180 14.89 -16.01 -12.17
CA PHE A 180 14.00 -15.42 -13.17
C PHE A 180 12.65 -15.04 -12.56
N TRP A 181 12.07 -15.96 -11.80
CA TRP A 181 10.79 -15.73 -11.13
C TRP A 181 10.87 -14.63 -10.07
N ALA A 182 11.98 -14.56 -9.35
CA ALA A 182 12.23 -13.49 -8.38
C ALA A 182 12.41 -12.13 -9.07
N ALA A 183 12.93 -12.09 -10.29
CA ALA A 183 13.09 -10.86 -11.07
C ALA A 183 11.81 -10.38 -11.76
N LEU A 184 10.82 -11.26 -11.96
CA LEU A 184 9.60 -10.95 -12.72
C LEU A 184 8.84 -9.70 -12.23
N PRO A 185 8.60 -9.49 -10.91
CA PRO A 185 7.96 -8.28 -10.43
C PRO A 185 8.74 -7.01 -10.78
N TYR A 186 10.07 -7.08 -10.79
CA TYR A 186 10.93 -5.94 -11.15
C TYR A 186 10.89 -5.66 -12.65
N LEU A 187 10.90 -6.70 -13.49
CA LEU A 187 10.76 -6.57 -14.94
C LEU A 187 9.41 -5.92 -15.30
N VAL A 188 8.32 -6.42 -14.74
CA VAL A 188 6.99 -5.85 -14.94
C VAL A 188 6.97 -4.37 -14.52
N THR A 189 7.61 -4.05 -13.41
CA THR A 189 7.75 -2.66 -12.93
C THR A 189 8.48 -1.78 -13.93
N ILE A 190 9.61 -2.25 -14.48
CA ILE A 190 10.41 -1.50 -15.46
C ILE A 190 9.61 -1.27 -16.74
N ILE A 191 8.92 -2.30 -17.25
CA ILE A 191 8.09 -2.19 -18.47
C ILE A 191 6.97 -1.17 -18.28
N ILE A 192 6.26 -1.23 -17.15
CA ILE A 192 5.18 -0.28 -16.85
C ILE A 192 5.74 1.13 -16.68
N LEU A 193 6.89 1.28 -16.01
CA LEU A 193 7.55 2.56 -15.83
C LEU A 193 7.95 3.20 -17.17
N ALA A 194 8.48 2.39 -18.09
CA ALA A 194 8.91 2.86 -19.40
C ALA A 194 7.75 3.25 -20.31
N GLY A 195 6.57 2.61 -20.18
CA GLY A 195 5.46 2.78 -21.12
C GLY A 195 4.24 3.53 -20.59
N ALA A 196 3.89 3.41 -19.32
CA ALA A 196 2.61 3.89 -18.82
C ALA A 196 2.70 5.05 -17.79
N VAL A 197 3.83 5.20 -17.13
CA VAL A 197 3.98 6.22 -16.07
C VAL A 197 4.54 7.50 -16.65
N GLY A 198 3.69 8.50 -16.79
CA GLY A 198 4.12 9.86 -17.10
C GLY A 198 4.98 10.42 -15.94
N ARG A 199 5.56 11.62 -16.16
CA ARG A 199 6.43 12.29 -15.19
C ARG A 199 5.77 12.39 -13.81
N SER A 200 6.33 11.72 -12.81
CA SER A 200 5.94 11.84 -11.41
C SER A 200 6.67 13.01 -10.77
N VAL A 201 5.92 13.98 -10.28
CA VAL A 201 6.48 15.18 -9.62
C VAL A 201 6.10 15.11 -8.15
N ALA A 202 7.12 15.07 -7.28
CA ALA A 202 6.91 15.15 -5.84
C ALA A 202 6.46 16.55 -5.43
N PRO A 203 5.67 16.71 -4.35
CA PRO A 203 5.37 18.02 -3.78
C PRO A 203 6.65 18.79 -3.46
N ALA A 204 6.72 20.08 -3.80
CA ALA A 204 7.96 20.86 -3.78
C ALA A 204 8.60 21.01 -2.38
N ALA A 205 7.80 20.91 -1.31
CA ALA A 205 8.25 21.01 0.07
C ALA A 205 8.47 19.65 0.75
N VAL A 206 8.48 18.53 0.00
CA VAL A 206 8.79 17.20 0.55
C VAL A 206 10.22 17.16 1.07
N GLY A 207 10.39 16.70 2.32
CA GLY A 207 11.70 16.58 2.95
C GLY A 207 12.33 17.90 3.40
N LYS A 208 11.68 19.04 3.17
CA LYS A 208 12.20 20.35 3.59
C LYS A 208 11.64 20.74 4.96
N PRO A 209 12.51 21.10 5.94
CA PRO A 209 12.06 21.67 7.18
C PRO A 209 11.32 22.99 6.92
N TYR A 210 10.36 23.30 7.77
CA TYR A 210 9.64 24.55 7.71
C TYR A 210 10.00 25.39 8.94
N GLU A 211 10.61 26.53 8.71
CA GLU A 211 10.90 27.52 9.74
C GLU A 211 9.97 28.72 9.52
N ARG A 212 9.29 29.11 10.59
CA ARG A 212 8.46 30.30 10.59
C ARG A 212 9.41 31.50 10.58
N GLU A 213 9.24 32.42 9.65
CA GLU A 213 9.98 33.68 9.70
C GLU A 213 9.53 34.41 10.97
N SER A 214 10.44 34.58 11.93
CA SER A 214 10.20 35.46 13.06
C SER A 214 10.04 36.88 12.49
N ALA A 215 8.90 37.50 12.73
CA ALA A 215 8.74 38.92 12.46
C ALA A 215 9.81 39.67 13.25
N SER A 216 10.87 40.11 12.55
CA SER A 216 11.88 41.04 13.04
C SER A 216 11.29 42.42 13.09
#